data_650569405966f39c7dafb3e6f0915448
#
_entry.id   650569405966f39c7dafb3e6f0915448
#
_cell.length_a   1.000
_cell.length_b   1.000
_cell.length_c   1.000
_cell.angle_alpha   90.00
_cell.angle_beta   90.00
_cell.angle_gamma   90.00
#
_symmetry.space_group_name_H-M   'P 1'
#
loop_
_entity.id
_entity.type
_entity.pdbx_description
1 polymer ?
#
loop_
_entity_poly.entity_id
_entity_poly.type
_entity_poly.pdbx_seq_one_letter_code
_entity_poly.pdbx_strand_id
1 'polypeptide(L)'
;MRKNIVAGNWKMNKTLQEGIALAKELNEALANEKPNCDVIICTPFIHLASVTPLVDAAKIGVGAENCADKESGAYTGEVSAAMVASTGAKYVILGHSERRAYYGETVEILEEKVKLALANGLTPIFCIGEVLEEREANKQHEVVAAQLASVFSLSAEDFSKIILAYEPVWAIGTGKTATPAQAQEIHAFIRSAVAEKYGKEIAENCSILYGGSCKPSNAKELFANPDVDGGLIGGAALKVADFKGIIDAFN
;
A
#
# COMPACT_ATOMS: atom_id res chain seq x y z
N MET A 1 10.54 7.79 -13.81
CA MET A 1 11.43 7.68 -12.62
C MET A 1 10.57 7.22 -11.46
N ARG A 2 11.02 6.22 -10.69
CA ARG A 2 10.31 5.69 -9.51
C ARG A 2 10.00 6.82 -8.53
N LYS A 3 8.83 6.73 -7.91
CA LYS A 3 8.46 7.63 -6.84
C LYS A 3 8.75 6.99 -5.50
N ASN A 4 9.33 7.74 -4.59
CA ASN A 4 9.35 7.38 -3.19
C ASN A 4 7.96 7.62 -2.60
N ILE A 5 7.43 6.68 -1.82
CA ILE A 5 6.06 6.76 -1.30
C ILE A 5 6.02 6.32 0.17
N VAL A 6 5.41 7.11 1.01
CA VAL A 6 5.05 6.71 2.38
C VAL A 6 3.53 6.68 2.48
N ALA A 7 2.97 5.48 2.51
CA ALA A 7 1.54 5.24 2.58
C ALA A 7 1.14 4.73 3.97
N GLY A 8 0.26 5.42 4.66
CA GLY A 8 -0.32 4.99 5.93
C GLY A 8 -1.51 4.08 5.71
N ASN A 9 -1.51 2.90 6.32
CA ASN A 9 -2.65 2.01 6.43
C ASN A 9 -3.20 2.12 7.85
N TRP A 10 -4.33 2.80 8.03
CA TRP A 10 -4.93 3.00 9.36
C TRP A 10 -5.56 1.73 9.92
N LYS A 11 -5.84 0.77 9.05
CA LYS A 11 -6.55 -0.47 9.39
C LYS A 11 -7.89 -0.16 10.10
N MET A 12 -8.41 -1.07 10.89
CA MET A 12 -9.66 -0.88 11.64
C MET A 12 -9.39 -0.05 12.91
N ASN A 13 -9.02 1.22 12.74
CA ASN A 13 -8.76 2.14 13.83
C ASN A 13 -9.43 3.49 13.59
N LYS A 14 -9.60 4.24 14.67
CA LYS A 14 -10.17 5.58 14.73
C LYS A 14 -11.69 5.61 14.45
N THR A 15 -12.41 6.19 15.39
CA THR A 15 -13.78 6.65 15.14
C THR A 15 -13.77 7.79 14.12
N LEU A 16 -14.94 8.18 13.60
CA LEU A 16 -15.04 9.24 12.60
C LEU A 16 -14.35 10.53 13.06
N GLN A 17 -14.58 10.95 14.30
CA GLN A 17 -14.01 12.20 14.82
C GLN A 17 -12.49 12.10 15.06
N GLU A 18 -12.02 10.96 15.55
CA GLU A 18 -10.58 10.71 15.72
C GLU A 18 -9.85 10.68 14.38
N GLY A 19 -10.45 10.09 13.34
CA GLY A 19 -9.85 10.06 12.00
C GLY A 19 -9.81 11.45 11.36
N ILE A 20 -10.86 12.25 11.52
CA ILE A 20 -10.88 13.66 11.09
C ILE A 20 -9.78 14.45 11.81
N ALA A 21 -9.64 14.26 13.13
CA ALA A 21 -8.62 14.94 13.92
C ALA A 21 -7.21 14.58 13.46
N LEU A 22 -6.93 13.28 13.26
CA LEU A 22 -5.64 12.78 12.79
C LEU A 22 -5.29 13.32 11.39
N ALA A 23 -6.25 13.35 10.46
CA ALA A 23 -6.03 13.89 9.13
C ALA A 23 -5.72 15.39 9.15
N LYS A 24 -6.43 16.17 9.98
CA LYS A 24 -6.17 17.61 10.16
C LYS A 24 -4.77 17.86 10.71
N GLU A 25 -4.41 17.16 11.78
CA GLU A 25 -3.11 17.28 12.43
C GLU A 25 -1.96 16.95 11.44
N LEU A 26 -2.12 15.89 10.64
CA LEU A 26 -1.15 15.56 9.60
C LEU A 26 -1.06 16.63 8.50
N ASN A 27 -2.21 17.12 8.04
CA ASN A 27 -2.28 18.16 7.03
C ASN A 27 -1.60 19.46 7.51
N GLU A 28 -1.80 19.84 8.76
CA GLU A 28 -1.13 20.98 9.40
C GLU A 28 0.38 20.75 9.53
N ALA A 29 0.80 19.55 9.97
CA ALA A 29 2.21 19.20 10.10
C ALA A 29 2.97 19.24 8.76
N LEU A 30 2.30 19.00 7.64
CA LEU A 30 2.89 19.04 6.30
C LEU A 30 2.64 20.36 5.55
N ALA A 31 1.92 21.32 6.15
CA ALA A 31 1.49 22.53 5.45
C ALA A 31 2.64 23.33 4.82
N ASN A 32 3.79 23.44 5.51
CA ASN A 32 4.96 24.16 5.04
C ASN A 32 6.13 23.23 4.61
N GLU A 33 5.87 21.92 4.57
CA GLU A 33 6.89 20.93 4.22
C GLU A 33 6.86 20.62 2.71
N LYS A 34 8.00 20.12 2.20
CA LYS A 34 8.14 19.59 0.86
C LYS A 34 8.84 18.22 0.96
N PRO A 35 8.10 17.17 1.32
CA PRO A 35 8.67 15.83 1.43
C PRO A 35 9.30 15.37 0.10
N ASN A 36 10.40 14.63 0.18
CA ASN A 36 11.03 13.99 -0.98
C ASN A 36 10.33 12.64 -1.33
N CYS A 37 9.07 12.49 -0.92
CA CYS A 37 8.22 11.34 -1.23
C CYS A 37 6.76 11.77 -1.36
N ASP A 38 5.98 10.96 -2.09
CA ASP A 38 4.51 11.08 -2.06
C ASP A 38 3.99 10.55 -0.71
N VAL A 39 3.10 11.32 -0.07
CA VAL A 39 2.46 10.93 1.19
C VAL A 39 1.02 10.50 0.92
N ILE A 40 0.65 9.31 1.37
CA ILE A 40 -0.70 8.74 1.19
C ILE A 40 -1.24 8.31 2.55
N ILE A 41 -2.53 8.50 2.78
CA ILE A 41 -3.25 7.90 3.91
C ILE A 41 -4.39 7.04 3.39
N CYS A 42 -4.38 5.76 3.73
CA CYS A 42 -5.47 4.83 3.45
C CYS A 42 -6.27 4.62 4.73
N THR A 43 -7.55 4.91 4.68
CA THR A 43 -8.44 4.98 5.85
C THR A 43 -9.62 4.02 5.70
N PRO A 44 -10.25 3.60 6.83
CA PRO A 44 -11.56 2.97 6.78
C PRO A 44 -12.58 3.77 5.97
N PHE A 45 -13.53 3.10 5.33
CA PHE A 45 -14.53 3.72 4.46
C PHE A 45 -15.28 4.89 5.10
N ILE A 46 -15.53 4.80 6.43
CA ILE A 46 -16.26 5.84 7.18
C ILE A 46 -15.58 7.22 7.15
N HIS A 47 -14.28 7.26 6.87
CA HIS A 47 -13.51 8.51 6.87
C HIS A 47 -13.42 9.17 5.50
N LEU A 48 -13.55 8.41 4.40
CA LEU A 48 -13.19 8.86 3.06
C LEU A 48 -13.87 10.18 2.66
N ALA A 49 -15.19 10.24 2.74
CA ALA A 49 -15.96 11.42 2.34
C ALA A 49 -15.68 12.65 3.23
N SER A 50 -15.23 12.45 4.47
CA SER A 50 -14.92 13.53 5.41
C SER A 50 -13.46 13.97 5.37
N VAL A 51 -12.54 13.03 5.14
CA VAL A 51 -11.09 13.29 5.15
C VAL A 51 -10.60 13.83 3.82
N THR A 52 -11.10 13.32 2.70
CA THR A 52 -10.65 13.74 1.36
C THR A 52 -10.75 15.25 1.13
N PRO A 53 -11.85 15.96 1.48
CA PRO A 53 -11.92 17.40 1.29
C PRO A 53 -11.15 18.22 2.35
N LEU A 54 -10.63 17.57 3.41
CA LEU A 54 -9.91 18.25 4.50
C LEU A 54 -8.43 18.42 4.25
N VAL A 55 -7.81 17.51 3.48
CA VAL A 55 -6.37 17.50 3.26
C VAL A 55 -6.02 18.24 1.97
N ASP A 56 -4.83 18.84 1.95
CA ASP A 56 -4.27 19.41 0.72
C ASP A 56 -3.89 18.28 -0.23
N ALA A 57 -4.69 18.08 -1.27
CA ALA A 57 -4.51 17.02 -2.26
C ALA A 57 -3.18 17.13 -3.05
N ALA A 58 -2.51 18.28 -3.00
CA ALA A 58 -1.17 18.44 -3.57
C ALA A 58 -0.08 17.83 -2.69
N LYS A 59 -0.39 17.52 -1.43
CA LYS A 59 0.56 17.01 -0.41
C LYS A 59 0.20 15.63 0.10
N ILE A 60 -1.08 15.33 0.26
CA ILE A 60 -1.57 14.10 0.87
C ILE A 60 -2.59 13.44 -0.05
N GLY A 61 -2.24 12.28 -0.59
CA GLY A 61 -3.18 11.41 -1.26
C GLY A 61 -4.08 10.68 -0.25
N VAL A 62 -5.35 10.49 -0.58
CA VAL A 62 -6.29 9.70 0.23
C VAL A 62 -6.67 8.43 -0.50
N GLY A 63 -6.73 7.33 0.22
CA GLY A 63 -7.11 6.03 -0.29
C GLY A 63 -8.02 5.25 0.66
N ALA A 64 -8.66 4.22 0.10
CA ALA A 64 -9.40 3.22 0.85
C ALA A 64 -8.49 2.02 1.20
N GLU A 65 -8.93 1.21 2.16
CA GLU A 65 -8.24 -0.01 2.59
C GLU A 65 -8.75 -1.27 1.87
N ASN A 66 -9.77 -1.13 1.04
CA ASN A 66 -10.38 -2.18 0.22
C ASN A 66 -11.38 -1.58 -0.78
N CYS A 67 -11.82 -2.38 -1.74
CA CYS A 67 -13.08 -2.22 -2.49
C CYS A 67 -13.67 -3.59 -2.83
N ALA A 68 -14.95 -3.63 -3.24
CA ALA A 68 -15.60 -4.85 -3.69
C ALA A 68 -15.05 -5.33 -5.04
N ASP A 69 -15.21 -6.64 -5.31
CA ASP A 69 -14.98 -7.30 -6.61
C ASP A 69 -16.20 -7.25 -7.54
N LYS A 70 -17.10 -6.33 -7.26
CA LYS A 70 -18.35 -6.11 -8.02
C LYS A 70 -18.56 -4.62 -8.28
N GLU A 71 -19.10 -4.31 -9.44
CA GLU A 71 -19.40 -2.92 -9.81
C GLU A 71 -20.54 -2.33 -8.98
N SER A 72 -21.61 -3.10 -8.82
CA SER A 72 -22.82 -2.71 -8.08
C SER A 72 -23.74 -3.93 -7.88
N GLY A 73 -24.81 -3.79 -7.11
CA GLY A 73 -25.87 -4.79 -7.01
C GLY A 73 -26.18 -5.25 -5.60
N ALA A 74 -26.70 -6.49 -5.48
CA ALA A 74 -27.17 -7.07 -4.23
C ALA A 74 -26.00 -7.63 -3.37
N TYR A 75 -25.12 -6.76 -2.95
CA TYR A 75 -23.94 -7.07 -2.13
C TYR A 75 -23.96 -6.23 -0.84
N THR A 76 -24.95 -6.51 0.00
CA THR A 76 -25.21 -5.72 1.21
C THR A 76 -23.96 -5.63 2.10
N GLY A 77 -23.53 -4.40 2.39
CA GLY A 77 -22.36 -4.11 3.23
C GLY A 77 -21.08 -3.81 2.45
N GLU A 78 -21.01 -4.14 1.15
CA GLU A 78 -19.86 -3.88 0.31
C GLU A 78 -19.82 -2.43 -0.20
N VAL A 79 -18.59 -1.97 -0.49
CA VAL A 79 -18.30 -0.65 -1.07
C VAL A 79 -17.55 -0.85 -2.38
N SER A 80 -18.16 -0.43 -3.50
CA SER A 80 -17.56 -0.59 -4.83
C SER A 80 -16.42 0.39 -5.08
N ALA A 81 -15.57 0.10 -6.08
CA ALA A 81 -14.52 1.01 -6.52
C ALA A 81 -15.07 2.38 -6.96
N ALA A 82 -16.24 2.39 -7.63
CA ALA A 82 -16.94 3.62 -8.00
C ALA A 82 -17.35 4.46 -6.79
N MET A 83 -17.87 3.81 -5.73
CA MET A 83 -18.21 4.49 -4.47
C MET A 83 -16.97 5.10 -3.81
N VAL A 84 -15.85 4.36 -3.77
CA VAL A 84 -14.57 4.87 -3.26
C VAL A 84 -14.12 6.09 -4.07
N ALA A 85 -14.07 5.99 -5.39
CA ALA A 85 -13.66 7.08 -6.27
C ALA A 85 -14.55 8.33 -6.13
N SER A 86 -15.86 8.15 -5.90
CA SER A 86 -16.82 9.24 -5.72
C SER A 86 -16.55 10.12 -4.51
N THR A 87 -15.80 9.64 -3.51
CA THR A 87 -15.36 10.43 -2.35
C THR A 87 -14.19 11.37 -2.67
N GLY A 88 -13.61 11.26 -3.85
CA GLY A 88 -12.39 11.96 -4.26
C GLY A 88 -11.10 11.21 -3.92
N ALA A 89 -11.19 10.07 -3.24
CA ALA A 89 -10.03 9.20 -3.00
C ALA A 89 -9.38 8.76 -4.32
N LYS A 90 -8.05 8.59 -4.29
CA LYS A 90 -7.24 8.26 -5.48
C LYS A 90 -6.55 6.90 -5.38
N TYR A 91 -6.49 6.32 -4.20
CA TYR A 91 -5.76 5.08 -3.94
C TYR A 91 -6.68 4.04 -3.30
N VAL A 92 -6.28 2.77 -3.41
CA VAL A 92 -6.93 1.68 -2.69
C VAL A 92 -5.93 0.58 -2.39
N ILE A 93 -5.86 0.12 -1.13
CA ILE A 93 -5.08 -1.07 -0.76
C ILE A 93 -5.86 -2.30 -1.18
N LEU A 94 -5.22 -3.23 -1.89
CA LEU A 94 -5.81 -4.50 -2.32
C LEU A 94 -4.86 -5.66 -2.00
N GLY A 95 -5.41 -6.80 -1.60
CA GLY A 95 -4.64 -8.01 -1.32
C GLY A 95 -3.81 -7.97 -0.04
N HIS A 96 -4.10 -7.05 0.90
CA HIS A 96 -3.44 -7.02 2.20
C HIS A 96 -3.51 -8.38 2.89
N SER A 97 -2.43 -8.79 3.55
CA SER A 97 -2.31 -10.12 4.18
C SER A 97 -3.45 -10.46 5.12
N GLU A 98 -3.95 -9.49 5.90
CA GLU A 98 -5.12 -9.68 6.76
C GLU A 98 -6.37 -10.06 5.97
N ARG A 99 -6.57 -9.48 4.78
CA ARG A 99 -7.73 -9.78 3.95
C ARG A 99 -7.63 -11.13 3.25
N ARG A 100 -6.43 -11.51 2.83
CA ARG A 100 -6.17 -12.88 2.33
C ARG A 100 -6.44 -13.92 3.40
N ALA A 101 -5.97 -13.69 4.65
CA ALA A 101 -6.07 -14.63 5.74
C ALA A 101 -7.46 -14.71 6.37
N TYR A 102 -8.13 -13.57 6.59
CA TYR A 102 -9.37 -13.51 7.38
C TYR A 102 -10.63 -13.45 6.54
N TYR A 103 -10.53 -12.98 5.29
CA TYR A 103 -11.68 -12.77 4.40
C TYR A 103 -11.60 -13.60 3.12
N GLY A 104 -10.59 -14.48 3.00
CA GLY A 104 -10.48 -15.44 1.90
C GLY A 104 -10.30 -14.81 0.52
N GLU A 105 -9.62 -13.67 0.43
CA GLU A 105 -9.34 -13.04 -0.87
C GLU A 105 -8.37 -13.89 -1.69
N THR A 106 -8.88 -14.46 -2.78
CA THR A 106 -8.11 -15.28 -3.73
C THR A 106 -7.49 -14.44 -4.84
N VAL A 107 -6.64 -15.07 -5.67
CA VAL A 107 -6.03 -14.44 -6.86
C VAL A 107 -7.11 -13.88 -7.78
N GLU A 108 -8.17 -14.65 -8.04
CA GLU A 108 -9.26 -14.27 -8.93
C GLU A 108 -10.08 -13.08 -8.40
N ILE A 109 -10.43 -13.11 -7.11
CA ILE A 109 -11.10 -11.97 -6.45
C ILE A 109 -10.27 -10.71 -6.54
N LEU A 110 -8.97 -10.82 -6.29
CA LEU A 110 -8.06 -9.69 -6.31
C LEU A 110 -7.81 -9.15 -7.71
N GLU A 111 -7.75 -10.02 -8.73
CA GLU A 111 -7.69 -9.61 -10.12
C GLU A 111 -8.88 -8.73 -10.51
N GLU A 112 -10.10 -9.15 -10.16
CA GLU A 112 -11.31 -8.36 -10.41
C GLU A 112 -11.30 -7.03 -9.65
N LYS A 113 -10.91 -7.01 -8.38
CA LYS A 113 -10.78 -5.76 -7.60
C LYS A 113 -9.80 -4.78 -8.24
N VAL A 114 -8.65 -5.26 -8.69
CA VAL A 114 -7.63 -4.41 -9.35
C VAL A 114 -8.19 -3.82 -10.65
N LYS A 115 -8.83 -4.63 -11.49
CA LYS A 115 -9.46 -4.16 -12.74
C LYS A 115 -10.52 -3.09 -12.48
N LEU A 116 -11.41 -3.33 -11.50
CA LEU A 116 -12.46 -2.37 -11.14
C LEU A 116 -11.88 -1.09 -10.54
N ALA A 117 -10.84 -1.18 -9.72
CA ALA A 117 -10.16 -0.01 -9.19
C ALA A 117 -9.56 0.86 -10.31
N LEU A 118 -8.82 0.25 -11.23
CA LEU A 118 -8.23 0.93 -12.39
C LEU A 118 -9.29 1.55 -13.30
N ALA A 119 -10.38 0.82 -13.58
CA ALA A 119 -11.49 1.31 -14.41
C ALA A 119 -12.19 2.54 -13.79
N ASN A 120 -12.11 2.71 -12.48
CA ASN A 120 -12.66 3.87 -11.75
C ASN A 120 -11.60 4.93 -11.41
N GLY A 121 -10.42 4.87 -12.01
CA GLY A 121 -9.35 5.88 -11.84
C GLY A 121 -8.67 5.85 -10.46
N LEU A 122 -8.80 4.74 -9.73
CA LEU A 122 -8.04 4.50 -8.50
C LEU A 122 -6.69 3.88 -8.82
N THR A 123 -5.67 4.24 -8.05
CA THR A 123 -4.36 3.61 -8.07
C THR A 123 -4.32 2.50 -7.01
N PRO A 124 -4.27 1.22 -7.38
CA PRO A 124 -4.10 0.14 -6.42
C PRO A 124 -2.72 0.17 -5.77
N ILE A 125 -2.69 -0.01 -4.43
CA ILE A 125 -1.51 -0.42 -3.67
C ILE A 125 -1.68 -1.92 -3.43
N PHE A 126 -1.05 -2.74 -4.27
CA PHE A 126 -1.27 -4.18 -4.30
C PHE A 126 -0.29 -4.89 -3.40
N CYS A 127 -0.79 -5.57 -2.38
CA CYS A 127 -0.03 -6.25 -1.33
C CYS A 127 0.25 -7.71 -1.67
N ILE A 128 1.51 -8.12 -1.46
CA ILE A 128 2.00 -9.47 -1.63
C ILE A 128 3.01 -9.80 -0.53
N GLY A 129 3.07 -11.05 -0.09
CA GLY A 129 4.04 -11.46 0.92
C GLY A 129 3.76 -12.84 1.50
N GLU A 130 4.77 -13.41 2.12
CA GLU A 130 4.78 -14.76 2.69
C GLU A 130 4.57 -14.76 4.20
N VAL A 131 4.02 -15.86 4.71
CA VAL A 131 3.94 -16.16 6.15
C VAL A 131 5.25 -16.80 6.64
N LEU A 132 5.39 -16.93 7.98
CA LEU A 132 6.63 -17.43 8.59
C LEU A 132 6.98 -18.86 8.13
N GLU A 133 6.00 -19.73 8.09
CA GLU A 133 6.19 -21.12 7.66
C GLU A 133 6.70 -21.25 6.23
N GLU A 134 6.24 -20.36 5.35
CA GLU A 134 6.70 -20.29 3.96
C GLU A 134 8.13 -19.75 3.88
N ARG A 135 8.46 -18.75 4.69
CA ARG A 135 9.82 -18.20 4.78
C ARG A 135 10.81 -19.24 5.32
N GLU A 136 10.47 -19.96 6.39
CA GLU A 136 11.29 -21.02 6.97
C GLU A 136 11.47 -22.21 6.02
N ALA A 137 10.48 -22.45 5.16
CA ALA A 137 10.57 -23.46 4.09
C ALA A 137 11.33 -22.98 2.83
N ASN A 138 11.87 -21.75 2.83
CA ASN A 138 12.52 -21.09 1.67
C ASN A 138 11.59 -20.95 0.45
N LYS A 139 10.28 -20.79 0.65
CA LYS A 139 9.26 -20.64 -0.41
C LYS A 139 8.84 -19.20 -0.68
N GLN A 140 9.48 -18.21 -0.06
CA GLN A 140 9.11 -16.79 -0.19
C GLN A 140 9.03 -16.31 -1.64
N HIS A 141 9.94 -16.73 -2.50
CA HIS A 141 9.93 -16.33 -3.91
C HIS A 141 8.77 -16.98 -4.68
N GLU A 142 8.50 -18.27 -4.42
CA GLU A 142 7.39 -19.00 -5.04
C GLU A 142 6.05 -18.38 -4.65
N VAL A 143 5.85 -18.07 -3.37
CA VAL A 143 4.62 -17.47 -2.84
C VAL A 143 4.40 -16.08 -3.43
N VAL A 144 5.43 -15.23 -3.41
CA VAL A 144 5.36 -13.87 -3.96
C VAL A 144 5.07 -13.91 -5.45
N ALA A 145 5.72 -14.80 -6.21
CA ALA A 145 5.46 -14.97 -7.64
C ALA A 145 4.02 -15.42 -7.91
N ALA A 146 3.50 -16.37 -7.13
CA ALA A 146 2.11 -16.83 -7.26
C ALA A 146 1.10 -15.70 -6.97
N GLN A 147 1.36 -14.86 -5.98
CA GLN A 147 0.48 -13.72 -5.64
C GLN A 147 0.53 -12.60 -6.69
N LEU A 148 1.67 -12.41 -7.37
CA LEU A 148 1.79 -11.45 -8.49
C LEU A 148 0.90 -11.84 -9.69
N ALA A 149 0.45 -13.10 -9.80
CA ALA A 149 -0.43 -13.56 -10.88
C ALA A 149 -1.69 -12.69 -11.01
N SER A 150 -2.27 -12.20 -9.90
CA SER A 150 -3.45 -11.30 -9.92
C SER A 150 -3.23 -10.01 -10.71
N VAL A 151 -2.01 -9.51 -10.78
CA VAL A 151 -1.67 -8.26 -11.49
C VAL A 151 -0.87 -8.50 -12.78
N PHE A 152 -0.32 -9.69 -12.96
CA PHE A 152 0.40 -10.06 -14.18
C PHE A 152 -0.52 -10.44 -15.35
N SER A 153 -1.83 -10.51 -15.13
CA SER A 153 -2.85 -10.58 -16.17
C SER A 153 -3.17 -9.21 -16.83
N LEU A 154 -2.74 -8.11 -16.21
CA LEU A 154 -2.99 -6.75 -16.70
C LEU A 154 -2.19 -6.46 -17.97
N SER A 155 -2.68 -5.47 -18.74
CA SER A 155 -1.87 -4.85 -19.79
C SER A 155 -0.66 -4.11 -19.18
N ALA A 156 0.39 -3.88 -19.97
CA ALA A 156 1.55 -3.11 -19.54
C ALA A 156 1.17 -1.68 -19.11
N GLU A 157 0.21 -1.06 -19.81
CA GLU A 157 -0.32 0.26 -19.48
C GLU A 157 -1.02 0.26 -18.12
N ASP A 158 -1.89 -0.72 -17.84
CA ASP A 158 -2.61 -0.80 -16.57
C ASP A 158 -1.69 -1.17 -15.41
N PHE A 159 -0.75 -2.09 -15.63
CA PHE A 159 0.26 -2.40 -14.64
C PHE A 159 1.11 -1.20 -14.24
N SER A 160 1.41 -0.31 -15.17
CA SER A 160 2.19 0.91 -14.90
C SER A 160 1.50 1.90 -13.94
N LYS A 161 0.21 1.71 -13.69
CA LYS A 161 -0.62 2.54 -12.80
C LYS A 161 -0.70 2.01 -11.36
N ILE A 162 -0.15 0.82 -11.07
CA ILE A 162 -0.21 0.23 -9.74
C ILE A 162 1.06 0.47 -8.94
N ILE A 163 0.93 0.41 -7.62
CA ILE A 163 2.01 0.40 -6.65
C ILE A 163 2.03 -1.01 -6.03
N LEU A 164 3.20 -1.61 -5.86
CA LEU A 164 3.34 -2.87 -5.15
C LEU A 164 3.73 -2.63 -3.69
N ALA A 165 3.30 -3.50 -2.78
CA ALA A 165 3.72 -3.49 -1.40
C ALA A 165 4.11 -4.91 -0.96
N TYR A 166 5.34 -5.11 -0.52
CA TYR A 166 5.80 -6.37 0.03
C TYR A 166 5.58 -6.43 1.52
N GLU A 167 4.81 -7.39 1.96
CA GLU A 167 4.48 -7.66 3.35
C GLU A 167 5.21 -8.94 3.83
N PRO A 168 6.34 -8.83 4.57
CA PRO A 168 6.80 -9.96 5.36
C PRO A 168 5.80 -10.21 6.50
N VAL A 169 4.78 -11.08 6.26
CA VAL A 169 3.62 -11.24 7.16
C VAL A 169 4.08 -11.61 8.57
N TRP A 170 5.15 -12.39 8.69
CA TRP A 170 5.79 -12.76 9.95
C TRP A 170 6.41 -11.57 10.72
N ALA A 171 6.56 -10.42 10.09
CA ALA A 171 7.07 -9.18 10.69
C ALA A 171 5.97 -8.11 10.87
N ILE A 172 4.69 -8.45 10.69
CA ILE A 172 3.57 -7.52 10.88
C ILE A 172 2.95 -7.71 12.26
N GLY A 173 3.05 -6.70 13.13
CA GLY A 173 2.41 -6.72 14.45
C GLY A 173 3.00 -7.71 15.45
N THR A 174 4.08 -8.41 15.10
CA THR A 174 4.71 -9.45 15.95
C THR A 174 5.85 -8.91 16.82
N GLY A 175 6.27 -7.67 16.59
CA GLY A 175 7.49 -7.11 17.18
C GLY A 175 8.78 -7.52 16.48
N LYS A 176 8.72 -8.48 15.53
CA LYS A 176 9.84 -8.81 14.64
C LYS A 176 9.90 -7.80 13.50
N THR A 177 11.09 -7.57 12.96
CA THR A 177 11.33 -6.76 11.78
C THR A 177 12.18 -7.55 10.79
N ALA A 178 11.88 -7.46 9.51
CA ALA A 178 12.81 -7.95 8.50
C ALA A 178 14.08 -7.09 8.56
N THR A 179 15.23 -7.71 8.35
CA THR A 179 16.47 -6.94 8.17
C THR A 179 16.41 -6.18 6.83
N PRO A 180 17.16 -5.07 6.68
CA PRO A 180 17.25 -4.37 5.40
C PRO A 180 17.66 -5.29 4.24
N ALA A 181 18.56 -6.24 4.48
CA ALA A 181 18.98 -7.22 3.48
C ALA A 181 17.84 -8.18 3.08
N GLN A 182 17.01 -8.62 4.04
CA GLN A 182 15.84 -9.45 3.73
C GLN A 182 14.78 -8.68 2.95
N ALA A 183 14.54 -7.41 3.28
CA ALA A 183 13.66 -6.55 2.53
C ALA A 183 14.18 -6.37 1.09
N GLN A 184 15.47 -6.01 0.94
CA GLN A 184 16.13 -5.84 -0.35
C GLN A 184 16.06 -7.10 -1.22
N GLU A 185 16.30 -8.27 -0.65
CA GLU A 185 16.22 -9.56 -1.36
C GLU A 185 14.88 -9.72 -2.09
N ILE A 186 13.78 -9.55 -1.39
CA ILE A 186 12.44 -9.75 -1.97
C ILE A 186 12.04 -8.59 -2.88
N HIS A 187 12.37 -7.36 -2.54
CA HIS A 187 12.11 -6.21 -3.42
C HIS A 187 12.83 -6.35 -4.76
N ALA A 188 14.11 -6.77 -4.76
CA ALA A 188 14.86 -7.04 -5.98
C ALA A 188 14.25 -8.20 -6.79
N PHE A 189 13.80 -9.25 -6.12
CA PHE A 189 13.09 -10.37 -6.76
C PHE A 189 11.79 -9.89 -7.43
N ILE A 190 10.95 -9.12 -6.73
CA ILE A 190 9.71 -8.56 -7.28
C ILE A 190 10.01 -7.71 -8.51
N ARG A 191 11.00 -6.81 -8.43
CA ARG A 191 11.40 -5.97 -9.55
C ARG A 191 11.90 -6.78 -10.74
N SER A 192 12.67 -7.83 -10.50
CA SER A 192 13.13 -8.74 -11.54
C SER A 192 11.96 -9.47 -12.22
N ALA A 193 10.97 -9.95 -11.45
CA ALA A 193 9.77 -10.58 -11.99
C ALA A 193 8.94 -9.60 -12.84
N VAL A 194 8.81 -8.34 -12.41
CA VAL A 194 8.16 -7.29 -13.21
C VAL A 194 8.93 -7.02 -14.50
N ALA A 195 10.28 -6.98 -14.44
CA ALA A 195 11.11 -6.77 -15.61
C ALA A 195 11.01 -7.92 -16.63
N GLU A 196 10.91 -9.15 -16.15
CA GLU A 196 10.69 -10.33 -16.99
C GLU A 196 9.34 -10.28 -17.70
N LYS A 197 8.28 -9.85 -16.98
CA LYS A 197 6.91 -9.81 -17.51
C LYS A 197 6.65 -8.62 -18.45
N TYR A 198 7.09 -7.43 -18.06
CA TYR A 198 6.70 -6.17 -18.71
C TYR A 198 7.88 -5.36 -19.27
N GLY A 199 9.09 -5.82 -19.09
CA GLY A 199 10.30 -5.12 -19.52
C GLY A 199 10.90 -4.21 -18.46
N LYS A 200 12.18 -3.90 -18.64
CA LYS A 200 13.00 -3.14 -17.68
C LYS A 200 12.44 -1.75 -17.40
N GLU A 201 11.93 -1.06 -18.41
CA GLU A 201 11.42 0.31 -18.27
C GLU A 201 10.25 0.37 -17.27
N ILE A 202 9.29 -0.55 -17.38
CA ILE A 202 8.15 -0.63 -16.46
C ILE A 202 8.62 -0.99 -15.06
N ALA A 203 9.52 -1.97 -14.93
CA ALA A 203 10.07 -2.39 -13.64
C ALA A 203 10.81 -1.24 -12.93
N GLU A 204 11.58 -0.44 -13.67
CA GLU A 204 12.30 0.72 -13.13
C GLU A 204 11.38 1.90 -12.78
N ASN A 205 10.15 1.92 -13.26
CA ASN A 205 9.16 2.95 -12.92
C ASN A 205 8.12 2.46 -11.87
N CYS A 206 8.08 1.17 -11.56
CA CYS A 206 7.18 0.60 -10.56
C CYS A 206 7.71 0.86 -9.14
N SER A 207 6.94 1.56 -8.30
CA SER A 207 7.26 1.72 -6.89
C SER A 207 6.89 0.46 -6.10
N ILE A 208 7.83 -0.03 -5.28
CA ILE A 208 7.65 -1.21 -4.43
C ILE A 208 7.88 -0.80 -2.98
N LEU A 209 6.83 -0.85 -2.16
CA LEU A 209 6.83 -0.41 -0.78
C LEU A 209 7.13 -1.57 0.17
N TYR A 210 7.84 -1.30 1.26
CA TYR A 210 8.02 -2.23 2.36
C TYR A 210 6.83 -2.17 3.32
N GLY A 211 6.12 -3.27 3.51
CA GLY A 211 4.91 -3.39 4.33
C GLY A 211 5.10 -4.04 5.71
N GLY A 212 6.33 -4.35 6.10
CA GLY A 212 6.64 -4.84 7.44
C GLY A 212 6.72 -3.73 8.48
N SER A 213 7.16 -4.07 9.70
CA SER A 213 7.28 -3.12 10.80
C SER A 213 8.30 -2.03 10.46
N CYS A 214 7.79 -0.80 10.31
CA CYS A 214 8.59 0.40 10.03
C CYS A 214 8.28 1.48 11.08
N LYS A 215 9.34 2.12 11.58
CA LYS A 215 9.33 3.18 12.59
C LYS A 215 10.31 4.26 12.17
N PRO A 216 10.25 5.48 12.76
CA PRO A 216 11.24 6.53 12.50
C PRO A 216 12.71 6.07 12.67
N SER A 217 12.95 5.16 13.62
CA SER A 217 14.29 4.67 13.95
C SER A 217 14.91 3.72 12.92
N ASN A 218 14.11 3.05 12.07
CA ASN A 218 14.61 2.11 11.06
C ASN A 218 14.24 2.47 9.62
N ALA A 219 13.40 3.46 9.42
CA ALA A 219 12.92 3.86 8.09
C ALA A 219 14.07 4.25 7.15
N LYS A 220 15.01 5.06 7.63
CA LYS A 220 16.14 5.53 6.82
C LYS A 220 17.01 4.37 6.29
N GLU A 221 17.28 3.38 7.14
CA GLU A 221 18.08 2.21 6.76
C GLU A 221 17.32 1.31 5.77
N LEU A 222 16.02 1.11 5.99
CA LEU A 222 15.16 0.35 5.08
C LEU A 222 15.07 1.01 3.70
N PHE A 223 14.81 2.31 3.65
CA PHE A 223 14.60 3.06 2.41
C PHE A 223 15.90 3.38 1.66
N ALA A 224 17.07 3.21 2.30
CA ALA A 224 18.37 3.31 1.63
C ALA A 224 18.67 2.13 0.67
N ASN A 225 17.88 1.05 0.74
CA ASN A 225 18.05 -0.08 -0.16
C ASN A 225 17.58 0.26 -1.59
N PRO A 226 18.31 -0.18 -2.64
CA PRO A 226 18.09 0.28 -4.01
C PRO A 226 16.72 -0.10 -4.61
N ASP A 227 16.06 -1.15 -4.09
CA ASP A 227 14.76 -1.59 -4.59
C ASP A 227 13.58 -1.29 -3.66
N VAL A 228 13.84 -0.64 -2.50
CA VAL A 228 12.80 -0.23 -1.54
C VAL A 228 12.42 1.23 -1.79
N ASP A 229 11.24 1.47 -2.33
CA ASP A 229 10.80 2.81 -2.75
C ASP A 229 9.91 3.49 -1.67
N GLY A 230 10.00 3.04 -0.44
CA GLY A 230 9.25 3.59 0.70
C GLY A 230 8.52 2.52 1.50
N GLY A 231 7.41 2.90 2.13
CA GLY A 231 6.72 1.99 3.04
C GLY A 231 5.20 2.09 3.02
N LEU A 232 4.56 0.95 3.27
CA LEU A 232 3.15 0.85 3.65
C LEU A 232 3.09 0.68 5.18
N ILE A 233 2.71 1.74 5.87
CA ILE A 233 2.93 1.94 7.30
C ILE A 233 1.64 1.67 8.09
N GLY A 234 1.67 0.70 8.99
CA GLY A 234 0.54 0.39 9.87
C GLY A 234 0.49 1.30 11.11
N GLY A 235 0.74 0.75 12.30
CA GLY A 235 0.55 1.42 13.58
C GLY A 235 1.23 2.79 13.73
N ALA A 236 2.41 3.00 13.14
CA ALA A 236 3.09 4.29 13.16
C ALA A 236 2.34 5.38 12.39
N ALA A 237 1.47 5.03 11.43
CA ALA A 237 0.63 5.98 10.70
C ALA A 237 -0.53 6.54 11.55
N LEU A 238 -0.79 5.99 12.71
CA LEU A 238 -1.83 6.45 13.64
C LEU A 238 -1.37 7.57 14.60
N LYS A 239 -0.12 8.01 14.45
CA LYS A 239 0.49 9.11 15.23
C LYS A 239 1.27 10.01 14.28
N VAL A 240 0.91 11.28 14.22
CA VAL A 240 1.54 12.23 13.27
C VAL A 240 3.05 12.31 13.45
N ALA A 241 3.54 12.35 14.69
CA ALA A 241 4.98 12.43 14.96
C ALA A 241 5.75 11.22 14.42
N ASP A 242 5.21 10.00 14.59
CA ASP A 242 5.84 8.78 14.09
C ASP A 242 5.76 8.71 12.55
N PHE A 243 4.60 9.04 11.98
CA PHE A 243 4.41 9.00 10.54
C PHE A 243 5.28 10.05 9.83
N LYS A 244 5.32 11.29 10.38
CA LYS A 244 6.22 12.33 9.88
C LYS A 244 7.69 11.92 9.98
N GLY A 245 8.12 11.31 11.07
CA GLY A 245 9.49 10.81 11.22
C GLY A 245 9.87 9.74 10.17
N ILE A 246 8.88 8.97 9.66
CA ILE A 246 9.10 8.04 8.54
C ILE A 246 9.16 8.79 7.20
N ILE A 247 8.29 9.78 6.98
CA ILE A 247 8.33 10.66 5.80
C ILE A 247 9.69 11.35 5.68
N ASP A 248 10.19 11.87 6.79
CA ASP A 248 11.47 12.58 6.87
C ASP A 248 12.69 11.68 6.61
N ALA A 249 12.52 10.36 6.57
CA ALA A 249 13.61 9.44 6.23
C ALA A 249 14.14 9.60 4.79
N PHE A 250 13.38 10.27 3.92
CA PHE A 250 13.77 10.63 2.55
C PHE A 250 14.42 12.02 2.41
N ASN A 251 14.53 12.76 3.52
CA ASN A 251 15.12 14.11 3.54
C ASN A 251 16.63 14.12 3.87
#